data_29b2aa0c77d6166ce01dc4a23bf03d1e
#
_entry.id   29b2aa0c77d6166ce01dc4a23bf03d1e
#
_cell.length_a   1.000
_cell.length_b   1.000
_cell.length_c   1.000
_cell.angle_alpha   90.00
_cell.angle_beta   90.00
_cell.angle_gamma   90.00
#
_symmetry.space_group_name_H-M   'P 1'
#
loop_
_entity.id
_entity.type
_entity.pdbx_description
1 polymer ?
#
loop_
_entity_poly.entity_id
_entity_poly.type
_entity_poly.pdbx_seq_one_letter_code
_entity_poly.pdbx_strand_id
1 'polypeptide(L)'
;VKGIERSDSFSYNAHKMLGTPLTCSIILVNDKKHLHDSFSNEADYLYQTDGDDFNLGKTSFQCGRRNDALKFWTLWKSIGTKGLRQIVDQQFELADIARKYVRNNSDYTLYSFDDSISICFNYKNIDPTDLCTALYEHQISVVGFGSFNEITFVRLVTINANNEKHNILNFFKVLEEFVEKTPKLTRVKAGISERL
;
A
#
# COMPACT_ATOMS: atom_id res chain seq x y z
N VAL A 1 -4.72 14.35 -5.90
CA VAL A 1 -5.40 14.28 -4.58
C VAL A 1 -6.08 15.61 -4.35
N LYS A 2 -7.41 15.61 -4.29
CA LYS A 2 -8.20 16.84 -4.05
C LYS A 2 -7.95 17.32 -2.61
N GLY A 3 -7.62 18.59 -2.43
CA GLY A 3 -7.33 19.18 -1.12
C GLY A 3 -5.85 19.17 -0.74
N ILE A 4 -4.96 18.66 -1.58
CA ILE A 4 -3.50 18.64 -1.33
C ILE A 4 -2.94 20.06 -1.19
N GLU A 5 -3.57 21.04 -1.82
CA GLU A 5 -3.20 22.46 -1.74
C GLU A 5 -3.34 23.06 -0.34
N ARG A 6 -4.04 22.37 0.57
CA ARG A 6 -4.24 22.77 1.98
C ARG A 6 -3.28 22.08 2.94
N SER A 7 -2.42 21.18 2.45
CA SER A 7 -1.48 20.46 3.30
C SER A 7 -0.15 21.21 3.38
N ASP A 8 0.48 21.18 4.54
CA ASP A 8 1.83 21.74 4.75
C ASP A 8 2.90 20.81 4.19
N SER A 9 2.65 19.53 4.21
CA SER A 9 3.54 18.52 3.62
C SER A 9 2.78 17.33 3.06
N PHE A 10 3.40 16.64 2.11
CA PHE A 10 2.91 15.40 1.53
C PHE A 10 4.05 14.39 1.44
N SER A 11 3.86 13.22 2.05
CA SER A 11 4.83 12.13 2.02
C SER A 11 4.31 10.96 1.18
N TYR A 12 5.18 10.42 0.33
CA TYR A 12 4.84 9.36 -0.60
C TYR A 12 5.96 8.34 -0.75
N ASN A 13 5.62 7.05 -0.65
CA ASN A 13 6.56 5.95 -0.83
C ASN A 13 6.52 5.42 -2.27
N ALA A 14 7.40 5.93 -3.13
CA ALA A 14 7.50 5.50 -4.52
C ALA A 14 7.89 4.01 -4.66
N HIS A 15 8.54 3.45 -3.65
CA HIS A 15 8.86 2.02 -3.59
C HIS A 15 7.66 1.12 -3.24
N LYS A 16 6.44 1.68 -3.14
CA LYS A 16 5.18 0.93 -3.01
C LYS A 16 4.40 0.99 -4.33
N MET A 17 3.47 1.92 -4.46
CA MET A 17 2.57 1.99 -5.62
C MET A 17 3.30 2.14 -6.96
N LEU A 18 4.38 2.91 -7.03
CA LEU A 18 5.11 3.11 -8.29
C LEU A 18 6.16 2.04 -8.58
N GLY A 19 6.45 1.14 -7.63
CA GLY A 19 7.33 0.01 -7.85
C GLY A 19 8.82 0.35 -7.99
N THR A 20 9.28 1.51 -7.47
CA THR A 20 10.72 1.78 -7.42
C THR A 20 11.42 0.81 -6.47
N PRO A 21 12.70 0.47 -6.68
CA PRO A 21 13.45 -0.34 -5.72
C PRO A 21 13.50 0.29 -4.33
N LEU A 22 13.44 -0.52 -3.28
CA LEU A 22 13.59 -0.11 -1.87
C LEU A 22 14.99 0.52 -1.65
N THR A 23 15.08 1.61 -0.93
CA THR A 23 14.05 2.47 -0.40
C THR A 23 13.88 3.67 -1.34
N CYS A 24 12.67 4.21 -1.50
CA CYS A 24 12.47 5.46 -2.22
C CYS A 24 11.22 6.14 -1.67
N SER A 25 11.41 7.12 -0.79
CA SER A 25 10.35 7.96 -0.24
C SER A 25 10.54 9.39 -0.71
N ILE A 26 9.45 10.05 -1.02
CA ILE A 26 9.41 11.43 -1.47
C ILE A 26 8.64 12.23 -0.43
N ILE A 27 9.19 13.38 -0.05
CA ILE A 27 8.49 14.37 0.76
C ILE A 27 8.41 15.67 -0.02
N LEU A 28 7.24 16.24 -0.09
CA LEU A 28 6.98 17.58 -0.62
C LEU A 28 6.51 18.44 0.53
N VAL A 29 7.03 19.67 0.59
CA VAL A 29 6.64 20.66 1.59
C VAL A 29 6.17 21.92 0.88
N ASN A 30 5.20 22.60 1.43
CA ASN A 30 4.64 23.82 0.88
C ASN A 30 5.68 24.96 0.91
N ASP A 31 6.46 25.05 1.99
CA ASP A 31 7.59 25.99 2.12
C ASP A 31 8.89 25.23 2.41
N LYS A 32 9.87 25.34 1.49
CA LYS A 32 11.19 24.70 1.62
C LYS A 32 11.95 25.13 2.90
N LYS A 33 11.63 26.29 3.45
CA LYS A 33 12.23 26.79 4.69
C LYS A 33 11.99 25.83 5.86
N HIS A 34 10.85 25.18 5.91
CA HIS A 34 10.53 24.22 6.99
C HIS A 34 11.50 23.04 7.03
N LEU A 35 11.97 22.55 5.89
CA LEU A 35 13.01 21.50 5.85
C LEU A 35 14.34 22.02 6.39
N HIS A 36 14.74 23.21 5.97
CA HIS A 36 15.98 23.83 6.45
C HIS A 36 15.93 24.07 7.96
N ASP A 37 14.88 24.69 8.46
CA ASP A 37 14.75 25.01 9.89
C ASP A 37 14.69 23.73 10.77
N SER A 38 14.18 22.62 10.22
CA SER A 38 14.05 21.35 10.95
C SER A 38 15.31 20.48 10.93
N PHE A 39 16.10 20.55 9.86
CA PHE A 39 17.21 19.59 9.63
C PHE A 39 18.57 20.26 9.44
N SER A 40 18.63 21.60 9.41
CA SER A 40 19.92 22.29 9.31
C SER A 40 20.76 21.99 10.55
N ASN A 41 21.89 21.34 10.32
CA ASN A 41 22.90 21.09 11.34
C ASN A 41 24.26 21.54 10.79
N GLU A 42 24.91 22.42 11.51
CA GLU A 42 26.24 22.86 11.15
C GLU A 42 27.25 21.77 11.53
N ALA A 43 27.86 21.17 10.52
CA ALA A 43 28.92 20.21 10.68
C ALA A 43 30.15 20.72 9.93
N ASP A 44 31.18 21.13 10.67
CA ASP A 44 32.40 21.76 10.16
C ASP A 44 33.16 20.93 9.13
N TYR A 45 32.97 19.61 9.13
CA TYR A 45 33.61 18.69 8.18
C TYR A 45 32.84 18.50 6.86
N LEU A 46 31.62 19.05 6.74
CA LEU A 46 30.82 18.96 5.54
C LEU A 46 30.88 20.27 4.74
N TYR A 47 31.25 20.16 3.48
CA TYR A 47 31.14 21.29 2.56
C TYR A 47 29.70 21.69 2.35
N GLN A 48 29.23 22.73 3.02
CA GLN A 48 27.88 23.26 2.91
C GLN A 48 27.96 24.70 2.51
N THR A 49 27.59 25.01 1.25
CA THR A 49 27.51 26.39 0.75
C THR A 49 26.08 26.90 0.91
N ASP A 50 25.94 28.17 1.33
CA ASP A 50 24.61 28.75 1.62
C ASP A 50 23.78 29.06 0.37
N GLY A 51 24.36 28.98 -0.82
CA GLY A 51 23.72 29.30 -2.09
C GLY A 51 23.40 28.07 -2.97
N ASP A 52 23.60 26.85 -2.49
CA ASP A 52 23.49 25.64 -3.29
C ASP A 52 22.13 24.95 -3.09
N ASP A 53 21.17 25.26 -3.95
CA ASP A 53 19.85 24.62 -3.95
C ASP A 53 19.91 23.10 -4.23
N PHE A 54 21.06 22.59 -4.70
CA PHE A 54 21.26 21.16 -4.96
C PHE A 54 21.88 20.42 -3.77
N ASN A 55 22.38 21.14 -2.77
CA ASN A 55 22.94 20.55 -1.56
C ASN A 55 21.83 20.20 -0.55
N LEU A 56 21.40 18.95 -0.52
CA LEU A 56 20.35 18.50 0.38
C LEU A 56 20.86 18.25 1.82
N GLY A 57 22.12 18.50 2.13
CA GLY A 57 22.69 18.27 3.45
C GLY A 57 21.96 19.00 4.57
N LYS A 58 21.60 20.27 4.31
CA LYS A 58 20.88 21.12 5.27
C LYS A 58 19.36 20.88 5.35
N THR A 59 18.82 20.03 4.49
CA THR A 59 17.37 19.75 4.40
C THR A 59 17.02 18.29 4.60
N SER A 60 17.98 17.48 5.09
CA SER A 60 17.86 16.05 5.20
C SER A 60 18.38 15.54 6.53
N PHE A 61 17.64 14.64 7.17
CA PHE A 61 18.05 14.01 8.42
C PHE A 61 19.23 13.04 8.25
N GLN A 62 19.32 12.37 7.09
CA GLN A 62 20.38 11.38 6.82
C GLN A 62 21.62 12.02 6.23
N CYS A 63 22.77 11.84 6.86
CA CYS A 63 24.06 12.27 6.34
C CYS A 63 24.46 11.44 5.10
N GLY A 64 24.59 10.13 5.28
CA GLY A 64 24.91 9.20 4.20
C GLY A 64 23.71 8.38 3.78
N ARG A 65 23.38 8.33 2.48
CA ARG A 65 22.27 7.56 1.94
C ARG A 65 22.50 7.12 0.50
N ARG A 66 21.72 6.12 0.07
CA ARG A 66 21.69 5.73 -1.34
C ARG A 66 21.04 6.82 -2.18
N ASN A 67 21.38 6.88 -3.47
CA ASN A 67 20.78 7.83 -4.39
C ASN A 67 19.36 7.37 -4.80
N ASP A 68 18.40 7.55 -3.88
CA ASP A 68 17.01 7.17 -4.10
C ASP A 68 16.32 8.05 -5.16
N ALA A 69 16.76 9.31 -5.31
CA ALA A 69 16.29 10.19 -6.36
C ALA A 69 16.58 9.63 -7.77
N LEU A 70 17.76 9.02 -7.97
CA LEU A 70 18.12 8.40 -9.25
C LEU A 70 17.19 7.23 -9.59
N LYS A 71 16.79 6.40 -8.60
CA LYS A 71 15.83 5.30 -8.80
C LYS A 71 14.50 5.83 -9.35
N PHE A 72 13.95 6.87 -8.71
CA PHE A 72 12.68 7.45 -9.14
C PHE A 72 12.80 8.16 -10.49
N TRP A 73 13.89 8.94 -10.70
CA TRP A 73 14.15 9.61 -11.97
C TRP A 73 14.26 8.61 -13.13
N THR A 74 15.00 7.50 -12.94
CA THR A 74 15.18 6.47 -13.96
C THR A 74 13.84 5.83 -14.34
N LEU A 75 13.02 5.48 -13.33
CA LEU A 75 11.67 4.96 -13.58
C LEU A 75 10.83 5.96 -14.37
N TRP A 76 10.78 7.21 -13.91
CA TRP A 76 10.00 8.25 -14.58
C TRP A 76 10.47 8.51 -16.02
N LYS A 77 11.79 8.54 -16.24
CA LYS A 77 12.36 8.71 -17.59
C LYS A 77 12.05 7.54 -18.51
N SER A 78 11.97 6.31 -17.99
CA SER A 78 11.71 5.11 -18.78
C SER A 78 10.27 5.00 -19.27
N ILE A 79 9.28 5.36 -18.43
CA ILE A 79 7.85 5.15 -18.75
C ILE A 79 7.05 6.45 -18.84
N GLY A 80 7.61 7.58 -18.40
CA GLY A 80 6.97 8.89 -18.40
C GLY A 80 5.79 9.01 -17.44
N THR A 81 5.20 10.20 -17.36
CA THR A 81 4.02 10.47 -16.51
C THR A 81 2.81 9.62 -16.91
N LYS A 82 2.67 9.33 -18.22
CA LYS A 82 1.58 8.48 -18.72
C LYS A 82 1.72 7.05 -18.20
N GLY A 83 2.93 6.48 -18.23
CA GLY A 83 3.20 5.14 -17.71
C GLY A 83 2.99 5.05 -16.18
N LEU A 84 3.44 6.06 -15.42
CA LEU A 84 3.17 6.13 -13.98
C LEU A 84 1.67 6.16 -13.68
N ARG A 85 0.89 6.94 -14.45
CA ARG A 85 -0.57 6.97 -14.32
C ARG A 85 -1.19 5.59 -14.59
N GLN A 86 -0.78 4.93 -15.68
CA GLN A 86 -1.27 3.60 -16.03
C GLN A 86 -1.02 2.58 -14.94
N ILE A 87 0.14 2.61 -14.27
CA ILE A 87 0.44 1.74 -13.12
C ILE A 87 -0.58 1.95 -12.01
N VAL A 88 -0.86 3.20 -11.65
CA VAL A 88 -1.81 3.53 -10.59
C VAL A 88 -3.24 3.15 -11.00
N ASP A 89 -3.67 3.52 -12.19
CA ASP A 89 -5.02 3.22 -12.71
C ASP A 89 -5.27 1.70 -12.72
N GLN A 90 -4.29 0.90 -13.16
CA GLN A 90 -4.37 -0.57 -13.15
C GLN A 90 -4.56 -1.13 -11.74
N GLN A 91 -3.85 -0.60 -10.73
CA GLN A 91 -4.00 -1.04 -9.33
C GLN A 91 -5.43 -0.79 -8.80
N PHE A 92 -6.02 0.35 -9.14
CA PHE A 92 -7.40 0.67 -8.79
C PHE A 92 -8.41 -0.19 -9.56
N GLU A 93 -8.18 -0.45 -10.84
CA GLU A 93 -9.02 -1.36 -11.64
C GLU A 93 -9.04 -2.78 -11.04
N LEU A 94 -7.88 -3.32 -10.65
CA LEU A 94 -7.79 -4.61 -9.98
C LEU A 94 -8.52 -4.60 -8.63
N ALA A 95 -8.44 -3.49 -7.88
CA ALA A 95 -9.17 -3.32 -6.64
C ALA A 95 -10.69 -3.33 -6.86
N ASP A 96 -11.17 -2.68 -7.91
CA ASP A 96 -12.59 -2.68 -8.27
C ASP A 96 -13.09 -4.07 -8.66
N ILE A 97 -12.29 -4.85 -9.37
CA ILE A 97 -12.60 -6.24 -9.70
C ILE A 97 -12.76 -7.06 -8.41
N ALA A 98 -11.83 -6.94 -7.47
CA ALA A 98 -11.88 -7.64 -6.18
C ALA A 98 -13.09 -7.20 -5.34
N ARG A 99 -13.37 -5.89 -5.23
CA ARG A 99 -14.55 -5.37 -4.51
C ARG A 99 -15.86 -5.85 -5.10
N LYS A 100 -15.99 -5.87 -6.43
CA LYS A 100 -17.17 -6.38 -7.11
C LYS A 100 -17.38 -7.87 -6.85
N TYR A 101 -16.29 -8.65 -6.81
CA TYR A 101 -16.36 -10.06 -6.46
C TYR A 101 -16.91 -10.26 -5.05
N VAL A 102 -16.33 -9.57 -4.06
CA VAL A 102 -16.74 -9.63 -2.65
C VAL A 102 -18.19 -9.17 -2.46
N ARG A 103 -18.61 -8.07 -3.09
CA ARG A 103 -19.99 -7.54 -2.99
C ARG A 103 -21.05 -8.45 -3.59
N ASN A 104 -20.70 -9.17 -4.65
CA ASN A 104 -21.65 -10.02 -5.37
C ASN A 104 -21.76 -11.44 -4.79
N ASN A 105 -21.02 -11.76 -3.74
CA ASN A 105 -21.03 -13.07 -3.12
C ASN A 105 -21.42 -12.93 -1.63
N SER A 106 -22.56 -13.53 -1.25
CA SER A 106 -23.14 -13.46 0.09
C SER A 106 -22.29 -14.10 1.19
N ASP A 107 -21.32 -14.93 0.84
CA ASP A 107 -20.38 -15.55 1.79
C ASP A 107 -19.30 -14.58 2.27
N TYR A 108 -19.22 -13.39 1.66
CA TYR A 108 -18.24 -12.36 1.98
C TYR A 108 -18.89 -11.15 2.66
N THR A 109 -18.11 -10.51 3.54
CA THR A 109 -18.41 -9.18 4.11
C THR A 109 -17.31 -8.22 3.74
N LEU A 110 -17.63 -7.08 3.11
CA LEU A 110 -16.69 -6.05 2.69
C LEU A 110 -16.60 -4.93 3.74
N TYR A 111 -15.37 -4.52 4.09
CA TYR A 111 -15.09 -3.44 5.05
C TYR A 111 -14.35 -2.24 4.44
N SER A 112 -13.80 -2.36 3.23
CA SER A 112 -13.07 -1.26 2.59
C SER A 112 -13.99 -0.36 1.76
N PHE A 113 -13.61 0.93 1.65
CA PHE A 113 -14.29 1.89 0.77
C PHE A 113 -13.79 1.78 -0.68
N ASP A 114 -14.52 2.46 -1.58
CA ASP A 114 -14.29 2.34 -3.02
C ASP A 114 -12.97 2.94 -3.49
N ASP A 115 -12.49 3.98 -2.83
CA ASP A 115 -11.26 4.70 -3.22
C ASP A 115 -9.99 4.12 -2.58
N SER A 116 -9.92 2.78 -2.40
CA SER A 116 -8.78 2.09 -1.82
C SER A 116 -8.28 0.96 -2.69
N ILE A 117 -6.95 0.77 -2.77
CA ILE A 117 -6.33 -0.43 -3.34
C ILE A 117 -6.21 -1.57 -2.31
N SER A 118 -6.63 -1.34 -1.07
CA SER A 118 -6.75 -2.38 -0.04
C SER A 118 -8.19 -2.85 0.04
N ILE A 119 -8.41 -4.11 -0.25
CA ILE A 119 -9.71 -4.77 -0.15
C ILE A 119 -9.73 -5.54 1.17
N CYS A 120 -10.51 -5.04 2.13
CA CYS A 120 -10.65 -5.62 3.45
C CYS A 120 -11.97 -6.38 3.51
N PHE A 121 -11.91 -7.68 3.81
CA PHE A 121 -13.09 -8.53 3.79
C PHE A 121 -12.99 -9.69 4.77
N ASN A 122 -14.13 -10.30 5.09
CA ASN A 122 -14.21 -11.60 5.76
C ASN A 122 -14.97 -12.60 4.88
N TYR A 123 -14.70 -13.90 5.08
CA TYR A 123 -15.29 -14.98 4.32
C TYR A 123 -15.88 -16.03 5.29
N LYS A 124 -17.18 -16.34 5.16
CA LYS A 124 -17.92 -17.36 5.94
C LYS A 124 -17.71 -17.27 7.45
N ASN A 125 -17.50 -16.07 7.99
CA ASN A 125 -17.19 -15.84 9.40
C ASN A 125 -15.98 -16.64 9.93
N ILE A 126 -15.04 -16.99 9.07
CA ILE A 126 -13.78 -17.60 9.47
C ILE A 126 -12.89 -16.51 10.07
N ASP A 127 -12.15 -16.85 11.13
CA ASP A 127 -11.20 -15.91 11.72
C ASP A 127 -10.14 -15.53 10.69
N PRO A 128 -9.97 -14.24 10.36
CA PRO A 128 -9.04 -13.79 9.32
C PRO A 128 -7.58 -14.10 9.63
N THR A 129 -7.20 -14.12 10.91
CA THR A 129 -5.83 -14.43 11.33
C THR A 129 -5.53 -15.90 11.06
N ASP A 130 -6.44 -16.78 11.47
CA ASP A 130 -6.32 -18.21 11.24
C ASP A 130 -6.32 -18.53 9.74
N LEU A 131 -7.21 -17.90 8.98
CA LEU A 131 -7.29 -18.09 7.53
C LEU A 131 -6.00 -17.70 6.82
N CYS A 132 -5.49 -16.50 7.10
CA CYS A 132 -4.25 -16.00 6.47
C CYS A 132 -3.04 -16.84 6.87
N THR A 133 -2.97 -17.24 8.15
CA THR A 133 -1.89 -18.11 8.66
C THR A 133 -1.93 -19.48 7.99
N ALA A 134 -3.10 -20.08 7.90
CA ALA A 134 -3.26 -21.39 7.27
C ALA A 134 -2.93 -21.36 5.75
N LEU A 135 -3.39 -20.33 5.04
CA LEU A 135 -3.03 -20.14 3.62
C LEU A 135 -1.52 -20.06 3.43
N TYR A 136 -0.82 -19.35 4.32
CA TYR A 136 0.63 -19.22 4.29
C TYR A 136 1.34 -20.54 4.63
N GLU A 137 0.98 -21.22 5.72
CA GLU A 137 1.60 -22.46 6.19
C GLU A 137 1.43 -23.60 5.18
N HIS A 138 0.27 -23.67 4.52
CA HIS A 138 0.01 -24.63 3.47
C HIS A 138 0.59 -24.23 2.09
N GLN A 139 1.32 -23.10 2.01
CA GLN A 139 1.93 -22.60 0.77
C GLN A 139 0.93 -22.34 -0.37
N ILE A 140 -0.29 -21.98 -0.02
CA ILE A 140 -1.38 -21.74 -0.98
C ILE A 140 -1.35 -20.29 -1.47
N SER A 141 -1.27 -19.33 -0.55
CA SER A 141 -1.23 -17.90 -0.87
C SER A 141 -0.63 -17.10 0.28
N VAL A 142 -0.06 -15.93 -0.06
CA VAL A 142 0.39 -14.95 0.91
C VAL A 142 -0.54 -13.75 0.86
N VAL A 143 -1.44 -13.66 1.82
CA VAL A 143 -2.34 -12.54 2.02
C VAL A 143 -2.29 -12.11 3.48
N GLY A 144 -2.35 -10.80 3.74
CA GLY A 144 -2.29 -10.27 5.10
C GLY A 144 -3.66 -10.13 5.76
N PHE A 145 -3.64 -9.86 7.04
CA PHE A 145 -4.83 -9.44 7.80
C PHE A 145 -4.54 -8.10 8.49
N GLY A 146 -5.58 -7.45 8.97
CA GLY A 146 -5.52 -6.21 9.73
C GLY A 146 -6.72 -6.09 10.64
N SER A 147 -6.68 -5.12 11.57
CA SER A 147 -7.79 -4.85 12.48
C SER A 147 -8.07 -3.35 12.56
N PHE A 148 -9.34 -3.01 12.65
CA PHE A 148 -9.82 -1.65 12.87
C PHE A 148 -11.14 -1.70 13.64
N ASN A 149 -11.28 -0.89 14.68
CA ASN A 149 -12.47 -0.86 15.57
C ASN A 149 -12.91 -2.27 16.02
N GLU A 150 -11.96 -3.05 16.53
CA GLU A 150 -12.18 -4.43 17.03
C GLU A 150 -12.60 -5.45 15.95
N ILE A 151 -12.69 -5.03 14.68
CA ILE A 151 -12.98 -5.93 13.56
C ILE A 151 -11.66 -6.34 12.92
N THR A 152 -11.39 -7.64 12.89
CA THR A 152 -10.27 -8.22 12.13
C THR A 152 -10.76 -8.68 10.77
N PHE A 153 -9.97 -8.45 9.73
CA PHE A 153 -10.31 -8.76 8.34
C PHE A 153 -9.09 -9.22 7.53
N VAL A 154 -9.33 -10.00 6.50
CA VAL A 154 -8.34 -10.28 5.45
C VAL A 154 -8.09 -9.00 4.67
N ARG A 155 -6.83 -8.68 4.39
CA ARG A 155 -6.43 -7.48 3.64
C ARG A 155 -5.69 -7.86 2.36
N LEU A 156 -6.41 -7.90 1.27
CA LEU A 156 -5.84 -8.03 -0.08
C LEU A 156 -5.43 -6.64 -0.59
N VAL A 157 -4.18 -6.49 -1.05
CA VAL A 157 -3.68 -5.24 -1.62
C VAL A 157 -3.30 -5.44 -3.07
N THR A 158 -3.95 -4.72 -3.99
CA THR A 158 -3.74 -4.82 -5.44
C THR A 158 -2.59 -3.95 -5.94
N ILE A 159 -1.47 -3.96 -5.22
CA ILE A 159 -0.33 -3.08 -5.50
C ILE A 159 0.50 -3.51 -6.71
N ASN A 160 0.41 -4.77 -7.14
CA ASN A 160 1.13 -5.26 -8.31
C ASN A 160 0.35 -4.97 -9.60
N ALA A 161 0.73 -3.92 -10.31
CA ALA A 161 0.10 -3.52 -11.58
C ALA A 161 0.35 -4.49 -12.75
N ASN A 162 1.22 -5.49 -12.57
CA ASN A 162 1.41 -6.56 -13.57
C ASN A 162 0.38 -7.69 -13.45
N ASN A 163 -0.42 -7.68 -12.39
CA ASN A 163 -1.54 -8.59 -12.27
C ASN A 163 -2.65 -8.21 -13.27
N GLU A 164 -3.40 -9.23 -13.67
CA GLU A 164 -4.57 -9.11 -14.51
C GLU A 164 -5.84 -9.56 -13.77
N LYS A 165 -7.00 -9.28 -14.35
CA LYS A 165 -8.30 -9.72 -13.80
C LYS A 165 -8.31 -11.19 -13.39
N HIS A 166 -7.75 -12.06 -14.22
CA HIS A 166 -7.75 -13.50 -13.94
C HIS A 166 -6.97 -13.86 -12.67
N ASN A 167 -5.90 -13.12 -12.33
CA ASN A 167 -5.13 -13.36 -11.10
C ASN A 167 -5.98 -13.05 -9.86
N ILE A 168 -6.75 -11.95 -9.90
CA ILE A 168 -7.65 -11.57 -8.81
C ILE A 168 -8.76 -12.62 -8.62
N LEU A 169 -9.40 -13.04 -9.70
CA LEU A 169 -10.46 -14.05 -9.63
C LEU A 169 -9.92 -15.41 -9.16
N ASN A 170 -8.72 -15.79 -9.61
CA ASN A 170 -8.07 -17.02 -9.18
C ASN A 170 -7.71 -17.00 -7.68
N PHE A 171 -7.33 -15.83 -7.14
CA PHE A 171 -7.08 -15.69 -5.70
C PHE A 171 -8.32 -16.09 -4.89
N PHE A 172 -9.50 -15.57 -5.23
CA PHE A 172 -10.74 -15.92 -4.52
C PHE A 172 -11.11 -17.39 -4.68
N LYS A 173 -11.00 -17.91 -5.91
CA LYS A 173 -11.25 -19.34 -6.17
C LYS A 173 -10.36 -20.25 -5.33
N VAL A 174 -9.07 -19.96 -5.27
CA VAL A 174 -8.11 -20.75 -4.49
C VAL A 174 -8.38 -20.65 -2.99
N LEU A 175 -8.76 -19.46 -2.49
CA LEU A 175 -9.17 -19.25 -1.10
C LEU A 175 -10.41 -20.10 -0.75
N GLU A 176 -11.42 -20.06 -1.59
CA GLU A 176 -12.67 -20.81 -1.41
C GLU A 176 -12.44 -22.33 -1.41
N GLU A 177 -11.70 -22.83 -2.40
CA GLU A 177 -11.33 -24.25 -2.50
C GLU A 177 -10.51 -24.72 -1.27
N PHE A 178 -9.61 -23.86 -0.77
CA PHE A 178 -8.82 -24.16 0.41
C PHE A 178 -9.70 -24.28 1.65
N VAL A 179 -10.61 -23.35 1.85
CA VAL A 179 -11.53 -23.35 3.00
C VAL A 179 -12.44 -24.59 2.97
N GLU A 180 -12.94 -24.99 1.81
CA GLU A 180 -13.77 -26.20 1.67
C GLU A 180 -13.01 -27.48 2.06
N LYS A 181 -11.71 -27.53 1.78
CA LYS A 181 -10.84 -28.67 2.11
C LYS A 181 -10.30 -28.63 3.54
N THR A 182 -10.46 -27.50 4.26
CA THR A 182 -9.86 -27.28 5.59
C THR A 182 -10.94 -26.97 6.64
N PRO A 183 -11.74 -27.96 7.07
CA PRO A 183 -12.90 -27.74 7.95
C PRO A 183 -12.55 -27.32 9.39
N LYS A 184 -11.28 -27.31 9.79
CA LYS A 184 -10.80 -26.98 11.15
C LYS A 184 -10.53 -25.49 11.41
N LEU A 185 -10.77 -24.62 10.45
CA LEU A 185 -10.56 -23.18 10.63
C LEU A 185 -11.51 -22.61 11.69
N THR A 186 -10.96 -21.81 12.59
CA THR A 186 -11.72 -21.16 13.67
C THR A 186 -12.74 -20.19 13.07
N ARG A 187 -13.96 -20.17 13.64
CA ARG A 187 -15.02 -19.23 13.24
C ARG A 187 -15.17 -18.13 14.28
N VAL A 188 -15.30 -16.89 13.83
CA VAL A 188 -15.62 -15.76 14.71
C VAL A 188 -17.03 -15.96 15.26
N LYS A 189 -17.19 -15.82 16.57
CA LYS A 189 -18.53 -15.89 17.20
C LYS A 189 -19.39 -14.76 16.63
N ALA A 190 -20.58 -15.10 16.15
CA ALA A 190 -21.57 -14.13 15.70
C ALA A 190 -21.93 -13.19 16.84
N GLY A 191 -21.54 -11.91 16.76
CA GLY A 191 -21.83 -10.93 17.83
C GLY A 191 -21.35 -9.50 17.60
N ILE A 192 -20.55 -9.21 16.55
CA ILE A 192 -19.93 -7.85 16.39
C ILE A 192 -20.34 -7.17 15.07
N SER A 193 -21.31 -7.67 14.33
CA SER A 193 -21.61 -7.22 12.95
C SER A 193 -22.57 -6.01 12.81
N GLU A 194 -23.02 -5.34 13.88
CA GLU A 194 -24.09 -4.32 13.75
C GLU A 194 -23.66 -2.87 14.07
N ARG A 195 -22.38 -2.53 14.04
CA ARG A 195 -21.96 -1.13 14.26
C ARG A 195 -20.91 -0.66 13.24
N LEU A 196 -21.35 -0.41 12.00
CA LEU A 196 -20.70 0.51 11.06
C LEU A 196 -21.75 1.37 10.38
#